data_4a3e84866563bc6df1e91923a357c08a
#
_entry.id   4a3e84866563bc6df1e91923a357c08a
#
_cell.length_a   1.000
_cell.length_b   1.000
_cell.length_c   1.000
_cell.angle_alpha   90.00
_cell.angle_beta   90.00
_cell.angle_gamma   90.00
#
_symmetry.space_group_name_H-M   'P 1'
#
loop_
_entity.id
_entity.type
_entity.pdbx_description
1 polymer ?
#
loop_
_entity_poly.entity_id
_entity_poly.type
_entity_poly.pdbx_seq_one_letter_code
_entity_poly.pdbx_strand_id
1 'polypeptide(L)'
;MRLEELIADGVLLATPAGSTAYNLSANGPILPLDAPLMALTPLSAFRPRRWRGALLPDRASVSIEVLEADKRPVAAVADHNEIRRVTRVDIAMDHKTSLMLLHDPGHSLDERILREQFVY
;
A
#
# COMPACT_ATOMS: atom_id res chain seq x y z
N MET A 1 17.21 -3.88 -3.32
CA MET A 1 16.49 -5.12 -3.67
C MET A 1 15.57 -4.87 -4.86
N ARG A 2 15.42 -5.83 -5.72
CA ARG A 2 14.62 -5.69 -6.93
C ARG A 2 13.78 -6.95 -7.16
N LEU A 3 12.49 -6.76 -7.39
CA LEU A 3 11.65 -7.77 -7.99
C LEU A 3 11.65 -7.54 -9.50
N GLU A 4 12.19 -8.47 -10.26
CA GLU A 4 12.45 -8.23 -11.69
C GLU A 4 11.18 -8.04 -12.49
N GLU A 5 10.16 -8.83 -12.19
CA GLU A 5 8.88 -8.73 -12.90
C GLU A 5 7.73 -9.08 -11.98
N LEU A 6 6.71 -8.25 -12.02
CA LEU A 6 5.44 -8.51 -11.35
C LEU A 6 4.34 -8.48 -12.41
N ILE A 7 3.62 -9.59 -12.54
CA ILE A 7 2.39 -9.67 -13.34
C ILE A 7 1.22 -9.79 -12.39
N ALA A 8 0.42 -8.74 -12.33
CA ALA A 8 -0.71 -8.61 -11.42
C ALA A 8 -1.72 -7.62 -12.02
N ASP A 9 -2.92 -7.57 -11.44
CA ASP A 9 -3.90 -6.55 -11.81
C ASP A 9 -3.48 -5.16 -11.31
N GLY A 10 -2.65 -5.13 -10.30
CA GLY A 10 -2.10 -3.89 -9.76
C GLY A 10 -1.23 -4.17 -8.54
N VAL A 11 -0.70 -3.11 -7.98
CA VAL A 11 0.06 -3.15 -6.74
C VAL A 11 -0.20 -1.86 -5.98
N LEU A 12 -0.30 -1.93 -4.68
CA LEU A 12 -0.50 -0.76 -3.84
C LEU A 12 0.52 -0.71 -2.70
N LEU A 13 0.75 0.50 -2.23
CA LEU A 13 1.59 0.75 -1.06
C LEU A 13 0.73 1.44 -0.01
N ALA A 14 0.72 0.90 1.20
CA ALA A 14 -0.10 1.43 2.29
C ALA A 14 0.76 1.83 3.49
N THR A 15 0.40 2.96 4.10
CA THR A 15 0.88 3.35 5.42
C THR A 15 0.13 2.58 6.50
N PRO A 16 0.58 2.60 7.77
CA PRO A 16 -0.22 2.00 8.85
C PRO A 16 -1.66 2.50 8.90
N ALA A 17 -1.88 3.80 8.82
CA ALA A 17 -3.24 4.37 8.81
C ALA A 17 -4.07 3.89 7.62
N GLY A 18 -3.44 3.73 6.46
CA GLY A 18 -4.10 3.26 5.24
C GLY A 18 -4.21 1.74 5.15
N SER A 19 -3.60 0.99 6.05
CA SER A 19 -3.56 -0.47 5.95
C SER A 19 -4.95 -1.12 6.11
N THR A 20 -5.89 -0.46 6.77
CA THR A 20 -7.27 -0.92 6.94
C THR A 20 -8.23 -0.43 5.86
N ALA A 21 -7.73 0.31 4.87
CA ALA A 21 -8.50 0.76 3.71
C ALA A 21 -8.40 -0.25 2.55
N TYR A 22 -8.08 0.19 1.35
CA TYR A 22 -7.99 -0.69 0.19
C TYR A 22 -7.03 -1.87 0.41
N ASN A 23 -5.93 -1.62 1.11
CA ASN A 23 -4.96 -2.66 1.43
C ASN A 23 -5.62 -3.87 2.11
N LEU A 24 -6.55 -3.64 3.03
CA LEU A 24 -7.27 -4.72 3.70
C LEU A 24 -8.13 -5.52 2.72
N SER A 25 -8.85 -4.84 1.83
CA SER A 25 -9.65 -5.49 0.80
C SER A 25 -8.81 -6.32 -0.17
N ALA A 26 -7.56 -5.95 -0.37
CA ALA A 26 -6.60 -6.69 -1.18
C ALA A 26 -5.88 -7.80 -0.40
N ASN A 27 -6.34 -8.11 0.80
CA ASN A 27 -5.74 -9.09 1.71
C ASN A 27 -4.32 -8.72 2.18
N GLY A 28 -4.02 -7.43 2.20
CA GLY A 28 -2.78 -6.95 2.79
C GLY A 28 -2.83 -6.97 4.33
N PRO A 29 -1.68 -6.90 4.99
CA PRO A 29 -1.63 -6.94 6.44
C PRO A 29 -2.16 -5.66 7.06
N ILE A 30 -2.76 -5.78 8.25
CA ILE A 30 -3.10 -4.64 9.09
C ILE A 30 -1.86 -4.25 9.87
N LEU A 31 -1.49 -2.97 9.79
CA LEU A 31 -0.33 -2.44 10.50
C LEU A 31 -0.78 -1.58 11.68
N PRO A 32 -0.22 -1.79 12.87
CA PRO A 32 -0.44 -0.86 13.99
C PRO A 32 -0.05 0.57 13.60
N LEU A 33 -0.77 1.56 14.12
CA LEU A 33 -0.61 2.95 13.71
C LEU A 33 0.82 3.49 13.94
N ASP A 34 1.48 3.02 14.98
CA ASP A 34 2.84 3.43 15.36
C ASP A 34 3.93 2.55 14.74
N ALA A 35 3.58 1.56 13.94
CA ALA A 35 4.57 0.70 13.31
C ALA A 35 5.39 1.48 12.27
N PRO A 36 6.73 1.40 12.29
CA PRO A 36 7.57 2.08 11.31
C PRO A 36 7.69 1.27 10.02
N LEU A 37 6.55 0.92 9.45
CA LEU A 37 6.43 0.01 8.31
C LEU A 37 5.48 0.55 7.26
N MET A 38 5.65 0.03 6.04
CA MET A 38 4.71 0.16 4.93
C MET A 38 4.39 -1.24 4.41
N ALA A 39 3.21 -1.41 3.86
CA ALA A 39 2.81 -2.66 3.22
C ALA A 39 2.77 -2.46 1.71
N LEU A 40 3.53 -3.27 0.99
CA LEU A 40 3.47 -3.36 -0.47
C LEU A 40 2.64 -4.60 -0.80
N THR A 41 1.47 -4.40 -1.39
CA THR A 41 0.45 -5.44 -1.54
C THR A 41 0.05 -5.59 -3.01
N PRO A 42 0.16 -6.79 -3.59
CA PRO A 42 -0.28 -7.03 -4.96
C PRO A 42 -1.79 -7.22 -5.04
N LEU A 43 -2.34 -6.89 -6.21
CA LEU A 43 -3.72 -7.18 -6.58
C LEU A 43 -3.69 -8.34 -7.57
N SER A 44 -4.10 -9.51 -7.14
CA SER A 44 -4.18 -10.72 -7.99
C SER A 44 -2.85 -11.03 -8.69
N ALA A 45 -1.78 -11.25 -7.92
CA ALA A 45 -0.47 -11.55 -8.47
C ALA A 45 -0.49 -12.90 -9.20
N PHE A 46 -0.04 -12.88 -10.46
CA PHE A 46 0.13 -14.07 -11.29
C PHE A 46 1.59 -14.54 -11.31
N ARG A 47 2.52 -13.60 -11.37
CA ARG A 47 3.97 -13.84 -11.26
C ARG A 47 4.63 -12.75 -10.43
N PRO A 48 5.46 -13.06 -9.43
CA PRO A 48 5.73 -14.40 -8.94
C PRO A 48 4.46 -15.03 -8.37
N ARG A 49 4.32 -16.33 -8.61
CA ARG A 49 3.13 -17.06 -8.18
C ARG A 49 3.04 -17.03 -6.65
N ARG A 50 1.86 -16.71 -6.12
CA ARG A 50 1.58 -16.63 -4.68
C ARG A 50 2.39 -15.55 -3.95
N TRP A 51 2.95 -14.61 -4.68
CA TRP A 51 3.57 -13.47 -4.00
C TRP A 51 2.50 -12.66 -3.28
N ARG A 52 2.68 -12.48 -1.98
CA ARG A 52 1.71 -11.81 -1.13
C ARG A 52 2.08 -10.38 -0.79
N GLY A 53 3.17 -9.89 -1.34
CA GLY A 53 3.67 -8.57 -1.03
C GLY A 53 4.83 -8.58 -0.06
N ALA A 54 5.13 -7.44 0.48
CA ALA A 54 6.26 -7.26 1.39
C ALA A 54 5.95 -6.20 2.44
N LEU A 55 6.50 -6.39 3.63
CA LEU A 55 6.58 -5.34 4.62
C LEU A 55 7.91 -4.62 4.44
N LEU A 56 7.86 -3.31 4.34
CA LEU A 56 9.02 -2.47 4.13
C LEU A 56 9.19 -1.50 5.30
N PRO A 57 10.42 -1.16 5.66
CA PRO A 57 10.61 -0.07 6.61
C PRO A 57 10.06 1.24 6.04
N ASP A 58 9.53 2.11 6.88
CA ASP A 58 8.90 3.35 6.44
C ASP A 58 9.88 4.36 5.82
N ARG A 59 11.18 4.13 5.98
CA ARG A 59 12.24 4.91 5.32
C ARG A 59 12.57 4.43 3.91
N ALA A 60 11.96 3.34 3.46
CA ALA A 60 12.25 2.79 2.14
C ALA A 60 11.63 3.65 1.04
N SER A 61 12.28 3.64 -0.12
CA SER A 61 11.72 4.18 -1.37
C SER A 61 11.35 3.02 -2.28
N VAL A 62 10.20 3.11 -2.92
CA VAL A 62 9.71 2.09 -3.84
C VAL A 62 9.62 2.69 -5.23
N SER A 63 10.26 2.04 -6.19
CA SER A 63 10.17 2.42 -7.60
C SER A 63 9.48 1.31 -8.38
N ILE A 64 8.46 1.67 -9.13
CA ILE A 64 7.70 0.76 -9.97
C ILE A 64 7.86 1.20 -11.42
N GLU A 65 8.43 0.35 -12.25
CA GLU A 65 8.54 0.58 -13.69
C GLU A 65 7.49 -0.24 -14.41
N VAL A 66 6.75 0.40 -15.32
CA VAL A 66 5.73 -0.27 -16.12
C VAL A 66 6.39 -0.91 -17.32
N LEU A 67 6.33 -2.23 -17.41
CA LEU A 67 6.80 -2.97 -18.55
C LEU A 67 5.75 -2.95 -19.67
N GLU A 68 6.17 -2.76 -20.89
CA GLU A 68 5.27 -2.73 -22.05
C GLU A 68 4.13 -1.71 -21.90
N ALA A 69 4.46 -0.50 -21.44
CA ALA A 69 3.47 0.55 -21.13
C ALA A 69 2.51 0.85 -22.29
N ASP A 70 2.96 0.76 -23.53
CA ASP A 70 2.12 1.01 -24.71
C ASP A 70 1.05 -0.07 -24.91
N LYS A 71 1.36 -1.32 -24.56
CA LYS A 71 0.43 -2.45 -24.70
C LYS A 71 -0.47 -2.59 -23.49
N ARG A 72 0.03 -2.26 -22.31
CA ARG A 72 -0.66 -2.45 -21.03
C ARG A 72 -0.55 -1.16 -20.22
N PRO A 73 -1.34 -0.15 -20.59
CA PRO A 73 -1.28 1.14 -19.90
C PRO A 73 -1.70 1.00 -18.44
N VAL A 74 -1.00 1.72 -17.58
CA VAL A 74 -1.20 1.71 -16.13
C VAL A 74 -1.49 3.12 -15.66
N ALA A 75 -2.40 3.25 -14.71
CA ALA A 75 -2.68 4.50 -14.01
C ALA A 75 -2.15 4.42 -12.59
N ALA A 76 -1.63 5.52 -12.08
CA ALA A 76 -1.29 5.69 -10.69
C ALA A 76 -2.38 6.50 -10.00
N VAL A 77 -2.82 6.03 -8.84
CA VAL A 77 -3.87 6.69 -8.05
C VAL A 77 -3.33 6.97 -6.66
N ALA A 78 -3.42 8.23 -6.24
CA ALA A 78 -3.10 8.65 -4.89
C ALA A 78 -4.24 9.55 -4.39
N ASP A 79 -4.97 9.10 -3.37
CA ASP A 79 -6.20 9.72 -2.88
C ASP A 79 -7.23 9.87 -4.02
N HIS A 80 -7.54 11.10 -4.42
CA HIS A 80 -8.47 11.40 -5.50
C HIS A 80 -7.75 11.75 -6.82
N ASN A 81 -6.43 11.66 -6.84
CA ASN A 81 -5.64 12.00 -8.01
C ASN A 81 -5.33 10.75 -8.81
N GLU A 82 -5.66 10.79 -10.09
CA GLU A 82 -5.34 9.73 -11.04
C GLU A 82 -4.43 10.28 -12.12
N ILE A 83 -3.30 9.61 -12.34
CA ILE A 83 -2.37 9.94 -13.42
C ILE A 83 -2.33 8.73 -14.35
N ARG A 84 -2.80 8.92 -15.57
CA ARG A 84 -2.88 7.85 -16.56
C ARG A 84 -1.59 7.70 -17.36
N ARG A 85 -1.38 6.51 -17.89
CA ARG A 85 -0.27 6.17 -18.78
C ARG A 85 1.08 6.46 -18.15
N VAL A 86 1.24 6.08 -16.90
CA VAL A 86 2.52 6.22 -16.22
C VAL A 86 3.50 5.15 -16.73
N THR A 87 4.76 5.52 -16.80
CA THR A 87 5.85 4.59 -17.14
C THR A 87 6.67 4.22 -15.91
N ARG A 88 6.65 5.08 -14.91
CA ARG A 88 7.36 4.88 -13.65
C ARG A 88 6.66 5.61 -12.53
N VAL A 89 6.63 5.01 -11.36
CA VAL A 89 6.13 5.61 -10.13
C VAL A 89 7.17 5.44 -9.05
N ASP A 90 7.56 6.53 -8.42
CA ASP A 90 8.46 6.53 -7.28
C ASP A 90 7.68 6.96 -6.05
N ILE A 91 7.76 6.17 -4.99
CA ILE A 91 6.95 6.36 -3.78
C ILE A 91 7.85 6.34 -2.57
N ALA A 92 7.64 7.30 -1.68
CA ALA A 92 8.30 7.36 -0.37
C ALA A 92 7.33 7.96 0.65
N MET A 93 7.47 7.55 1.91
CA MET A 93 6.68 8.14 2.97
C MET A 93 7.16 9.58 3.27
N ASP A 94 6.20 10.48 3.41
CA ASP A 94 6.48 11.85 3.86
C ASP A 94 6.53 11.87 5.38
N HIS A 95 7.74 12.04 5.94
CA HIS A 95 7.95 12.14 7.38
C HIS A 95 7.90 13.57 7.91
N LYS A 96 7.71 14.55 7.02
CA LYS A 96 7.69 15.98 7.41
C LYS A 96 6.31 16.46 7.82
N THR A 97 5.27 15.76 7.38
CA THR A 97 3.89 16.11 7.65
C THR A 97 3.32 15.17 8.71
N SER A 98 2.80 15.74 9.78
CA SER A 98 2.10 15.00 10.83
C SER A 98 0.62 15.32 10.80
N LEU A 99 -0.21 14.29 10.98
CA LEU A 99 -1.65 14.45 11.08
C LEU A 99 -2.08 14.05 12.49
N MET A 100 -2.92 14.87 13.09
CA MET A 100 -3.53 14.57 14.38
C MET A 100 -4.93 14.04 14.14
N LEU A 101 -5.18 12.80 14.57
CA LEU A 101 -6.49 12.17 14.44
C LEU A 101 -7.28 12.39 15.73
N LEU A 102 -8.45 13.01 15.58
CA LEU A 102 -9.36 13.24 16.69
C LEU A 102 -10.43 12.14 16.71
N HIS A 103 -10.75 11.66 17.88
CA HIS A 103 -11.75 10.61 18.07
C HIS A 103 -12.44 10.80 19.41
N ASP A 104 -13.63 10.20 19.54
CA ASP A 104 -14.30 10.10 20.84
C ASP A 104 -13.58 9.08 21.71
N PRO A 105 -13.67 9.18 23.04
CA PRO A 105 -13.08 8.18 23.93
C PRO A 105 -13.55 6.77 23.58
N GLY A 106 -12.59 5.84 23.49
CA GLY A 106 -12.87 4.45 23.14
C GLY A 106 -13.02 4.18 21.64
N HIS A 107 -12.82 5.18 20.78
CA HIS A 107 -12.97 5.08 19.32
C HIS A 107 -11.70 5.47 18.56
N SER A 108 -10.53 5.30 19.17
CA SER A 108 -9.26 5.59 18.51
C SER A 108 -9.04 4.70 17.30
N LEU A 109 -8.22 5.18 16.35
CA LEU A 109 -7.83 4.38 15.19
C LEU A 109 -7.10 3.11 15.62
N ASP A 110 -6.25 3.18 16.64
CA ASP A 110 -5.54 2.00 17.17
C ASP A 110 -6.52 0.93 17.68
N GLU A 111 -7.57 1.33 18.39
CA GLU A 111 -8.61 0.40 18.84
C GLU A 111 -9.37 -0.20 17.67
N ARG A 112 -9.65 0.58 16.63
CA ARG A 112 -10.30 0.08 15.43
C ARG A 112 -9.43 -0.93 14.70
N ILE A 113 -8.14 -0.63 14.55
CA ILE A 113 -7.17 -1.53 13.95
C ILE A 113 -7.11 -2.84 14.71
N LEU A 114 -7.07 -2.77 16.03
CA LEU A 114 -7.06 -3.97 16.88
C LEU A 114 -8.33 -4.80 16.68
N ARG A 115 -9.50 -4.16 16.69
CA ARG A 115 -10.78 -4.87 16.50
C ARG A 115 -10.88 -5.54 15.13
N GLU A 116 -10.45 -4.87 14.08
CA GLU A 116 -10.54 -5.39 12.71
C GLU A 116 -9.72 -6.65 12.50
N GLN A 117 -8.68 -6.88 13.30
CA GLN A 117 -7.90 -8.11 13.25
C GLN A 117 -8.67 -9.32 13.79
N PHE A 118 -9.73 -9.11 14.54
CA PHE A 118 -10.54 -10.18 15.15
C PHE A 118 -11.94 -10.31 14.56
N VAL A 119 -12.24 -9.60 13.48
CA VAL A 119 -13.54 -9.66 12.79
C VAL A 119 -13.40 -10.56 11.56
N TYR A 120 -14.39 -11.43 11.40
CA TYR A 120 -14.44 -12.36 10.28
C TYR A 120 -15.42 -11.88 9.21
#